data_5a84aa529961d73a03c0318b6d0a55b7
#
_entry.id   5a84aa529961d73a03c0318b6d0a55b7
#
_cell.length_a   1.000
_cell.length_b   1.000
_cell.length_c   1.000
_cell.angle_alpha   90.00
_cell.angle_beta   90.00
_cell.angle_gamma   90.00
#
_symmetry.space_group_name_H-M   'P 1'
#
loop_
_entity.id
_entity.type
_entity.pdbx_description
1 polymer ?
#
loop_
_entity_poly.entity_id
_entity_poly.type
_entity_poly.pdbx_seq_one_letter_code
_entity_poly.pdbx_strand_id
1 'polypeptide(L)'
;MKIREVKKTDNFELAALLRKILIEMGVPKKGTAFEDSEIDCIYETYNSPRSKYFIVEEDAKIKGGAGISQLKNEAYEICELQKMYFDSSIRGRGIGSLMIEKCLNFAKENKFNLCYIETMPNMLDAQMLYLKYGFEYINYPMGDTGHSACPIWMIKSL
;
A
#
# COMPACT_ATOMS: atom_id res chain seq x y z
N MET A 1 14.05 14.44 -0.42
CA MET A 1 13.03 13.38 -0.35
C MET A 1 13.14 12.68 1.00
N LYS A 2 12.04 12.55 1.74
CA LYS A 2 11.98 11.85 3.03
C LYS A 2 10.71 11.00 3.13
N ILE A 3 10.77 9.91 3.91
CA ILE A 3 9.60 9.10 4.26
C ILE A 3 9.22 9.44 5.70
N ARG A 4 7.95 9.75 5.93
CA ARG A 4 7.38 10.04 7.25
C ARG A 4 5.98 9.44 7.42
N GLU A 5 5.51 9.39 8.64
CA GLU A 5 4.11 9.05 8.91
C GLU A 5 3.17 10.12 8.35
N VAL A 6 1.98 9.67 7.93
CA VAL A 6 0.90 10.55 7.49
C VAL A 6 0.40 11.40 8.66
N LYS A 7 -0.02 12.62 8.37
CA LYS A 7 -0.69 13.53 9.31
C LYS A 7 -2.11 13.81 8.84
N LYS A 8 -2.98 14.24 9.72
CA LYS A 8 -4.36 14.61 9.36
C LYS A 8 -4.44 15.67 8.26
N THR A 9 -3.52 16.62 8.27
CA THR A 9 -3.41 17.68 7.27
C THR A 9 -3.05 17.19 5.88
N ASP A 10 -2.55 15.96 5.75
CA ASP A 10 -2.14 15.37 4.48
C ASP A 10 -3.31 14.75 3.71
N ASN A 11 -4.43 14.43 4.38
CA ASN A 11 -5.53 13.65 3.79
C ASN A 11 -5.97 14.18 2.43
N PHE A 12 -6.23 15.47 2.32
CA PHE A 12 -6.75 16.07 1.08
C PHE A 12 -5.77 15.95 -0.10
N GLU A 13 -4.50 16.34 0.12
CA GLU A 13 -3.46 16.28 -0.91
C GLU A 13 -3.17 14.82 -1.30
N LEU A 14 -3.06 13.93 -0.31
CA LEU A 14 -2.80 12.52 -0.52
C LEU A 14 -3.93 11.84 -1.28
N ALA A 15 -5.19 12.08 -0.92
CA ALA A 15 -6.35 11.52 -1.62
C ALA A 15 -6.38 11.92 -3.10
N ALA A 16 -6.17 13.20 -3.39
CA ALA A 16 -6.11 13.69 -4.76
C ALA A 16 -4.97 13.05 -5.56
N LEU A 17 -3.78 12.93 -4.95
CA LEU A 17 -2.62 12.30 -5.57
C LEU A 17 -2.87 10.81 -5.85
N LEU A 18 -3.36 10.04 -4.88
CA LEU A 18 -3.59 8.60 -5.05
C LEU A 18 -4.60 8.32 -6.17
N ARG A 19 -5.71 9.06 -6.22
CA ARG A 19 -6.69 8.92 -7.30
C ARG A 19 -6.10 9.29 -8.67
N LYS A 20 -5.31 10.35 -8.75
CA LYS A 20 -4.60 10.72 -9.99
C LYS A 20 -3.70 9.57 -10.46
N ILE A 21 -2.90 8.98 -9.56
CA ILE A 21 -2.00 7.88 -9.90
C ILE A 21 -2.78 6.64 -10.34
N LEU A 22 -3.87 6.29 -9.67
CA LEU A 22 -4.72 5.15 -10.06
C LEU A 22 -5.31 5.32 -11.46
N ILE A 23 -5.75 6.53 -11.82
CA ILE A 23 -6.21 6.86 -13.18
C ILE A 23 -5.08 6.72 -14.19
N GLU A 24 -3.91 7.28 -13.92
CA GLU A 24 -2.72 7.19 -14.79
C GLU A 24 -2.29 5.74 -15.04
N MET A 25 -2.44 4.88 -14.05
CA MET A 25 -2.11 3.45 -14.14
C MET A 25 -3.21 2.61 -14.80
N GLY A 26 -4.32 3.21 -15.21
CA GLY A 26 -5.44 2.52 -15.84
C GLY A 26 -6.19 1.57 -14.90
N VAL A 27 -6.15 1.81 -13.60
CA VAL A 27 -6.85 1.00 -12.60
C VAL A 27 -8.35 1.23 -12.74
N PRO A 28 -9.19 0.17 -12.80
CA PRO A 28 -10.63 0.30 -12.80
C PRO A 28 -11.12 1.11 -11.60
N LYS A 29 -12.14 1.93 -11.79
CA LYS A 29 -12.71 2.72 -10.68
C LYS A 29 -13.48 1.84 -9.70
N LYS A 30 -14.12 0.76 -10.17
CA LYS A 30 -14.91 -0.16 -9.34
C LYS A 30 -14.11 -1.39 -8.92
N GLY A 31 -14.30 -1.82 -7.68
CA GLY A 31 -13.67 -3.02 -7.11
C GLY A 31 -12.15 -2.88 -6.92
N THR A 32 -11.67 -1.66 -6.69
CA THR A 32 -10.28 -1.34 -6.42
C THR A 32 -10.17 -0.23 -5.38
N ALA A 33 -8.96 0.07 -4.94
CA ALA A 33 -8.68 1.15 -4.01
C ALA A 33 -9.23 2.53 -4.43
N PHE A 34 -9.60 2.74 -5.70
CA PHE A 34 -10.16 4.00 -6.17
C PHE A 34 -11.50 4.36 -5.49
N GLU A 35 -12.34 3.36 -5.21
CA GLU A 35 -13.64 3.53 -4.54
C GLU A 35 -13.53 3.56 -3.02
N ASP A 36 -12.39 3.19 -2.45
CA ASP A 36 -12.24 3.16 -0.99
C ASP A 36 -12.47 4.55 -0.40
N SER A 37 -13.53 4.71 0.39
CA SER A 37 -13.74 5.94 1.16
C SER A 37 -12.60 6.26 2.12
N GLU A 38 -11.83 5.24 2.50
CA GLU A 38 -10.64 5.36 3.33
C GLU A 38 -9.55 6.24 2.70
N ILE A 39 -9.52 6.37 1.36
CA ILE A 39 -8.57 7.27 0.68
C ILE A 39 -8.74 8.73 1.14
N ASP A 40 -9.96 9.14 1.47
CA ASP A 40 -10.25 10.52 1.91
C ASP A 40 -9.86 10.78 3.38
N CYS A 41 -9.66 9.72 4.15
CA CYS A 41 -9.35 9.76 5.59
C CYS A 41 -8.22 8.80 5.98
N ILE A 42 -7.14 8.77 5.19
CA ILE A 42 -5.98 7.87 5.40
C ILE A 42 -5.42 8.00 6.83
N TYR A 43 -5.30 9.23 7.34
CA TYR A 43 -4.80 9.43 8.70
C TYR A 43 -5.67 8.70 9.72
N GLU A 44 -6.99 8.89 9.67
CA GLU A 44 -7.94 8.27 10.61
C GLU A 44 -7.95 6.74 10.44
N THR A 45 -7.94 6.26 9.21
CA THR A 45 -7.94 4.81 8.89
C THR A 45 -6.73 4.09 9.48
N TYR A 46 -5.55 4.71 9.39
CA TYR A 46 -4.30 4.10 9.86
C TYR A 46 -3.86 4.58 11.25
N ASN A 47 -4.67 5.37 11.95
CA ASN A 47 -4.39 5.84 13.32
C ASN A 47 -4.84 4.82 14.36
N SER A 48 -4.31 3.60 14.28
CA SER A 48 -4.57 2.53 15.23
C SER A 48 -3.27 1.78 15.58
N PRO A 49 -3.20 1.05 16.71
CA PRO A 49 -1.93 0.51 17.23
C PRO A 49 -1.15 -0.37 16.26
N ARG A 50 -1.83 -1.11 15.40
CA ARG A 50 -1.20 -2.05 14.44
C ARG A 50 -1.37 -1.63 12.99
N SER A 51 -1.69 -0.37 12.76
CA SER A 51 -1.83 0.20 11.42
C SER A 51 -0.97 1.44 11.29
N LYS A 52 -0.36 1.62 10.14
CA LYS A 52 0.45 2.80 9.85
C LYS A 52 0.44 3.10 8.35
N TYR A 53 0.33 4.37 8.00
CA TYR A 53 0.55 4.84 6.64
C TYR A 53 1.76 5.75 6.59
N PHE A 54 2.68 5.47 5.68
CA PHE A 54 3.86 6.27 5.42
C PHE A 54 3.70 7.01 4.09
N ILE A 55 4.14 8.25 4.06
CA ILE A 55 4.17 9.07 2.85
C ILE A 55 5.60 9.44 2.46
N VAL A 56 5.79 9.69 1.18
CA VAL A 56 7.01 10.29 0.62
C VAL A 56 6.76 11.77 0.41
N GLU A 57 7.62 12.61 0.97
CA GLU A 57 7.59 14.05 0.80
C GLU A 57 8.87 14.52 0.12
N GLU A 58 8.75 15.32 -0.93
CA GLU A 58 9.84 15.99 -1.64
C GLU A 58 9.40 17.43 -1.96
N ASP A 59 10.25 18.41 -1.63
CA ASP A 59 9.99 19.85 -1.85
C ASP A 59 8.62 20.31 -1.27
N ALA A 60 8.35 19.88 -0.04
CA ALA A 60 7.10 20.13 0.69
C ALA A 60 5.82 19.61 -0.02
N LYS A 61 5.94 18.70 -0.97
CA LYS A 61 4.82 18.05 -1.67
C LYS A 61 4.80 16.55 -1.39
N ILE A 62 3.60 16.00 -1.24
CA ILE A 62 3.41 14.55 -1.13
C ILE A 62 3.61 13.93 -2.51
N LYS A 63 4.39 12.85 -2.55
CA LYS A 63 4.76 12.15 -3.78
C LYS A 63 4.28 10.69 -3.81
N GLY A 64 3.54 10.27 -2.81
CA GLY A 64 3.01 8.91 -2.70
C GLY A 64 3.10 8.38 -1.29
N GLY A 65 2.78 7.09 -1.14
CA GLY A 65 2.83 6.43 0.17
C GLY A 65 2.49 4.96 0.10
N ALA A 66 2.47 4.32 1.26
CA ALA A 66 2.02 2.96 1.47
C ALA A 66 1.57 2.76 2.91
N GLY A 67 0.62 1.84 3.13
CA GLY A 67 0.11 1.49 4.44
C GLY A 67 0.31 0.01 4.79
N ILE A 68 0.39 -0.25 6.09
CA ILE A 68 0.27 -1.58 6.68
C ILE A 68 -0.89 -1.56 7.65
N SER A 69 -1.74 -2.56 7.56
CA SER A 69 -2.85 -2.79 8.49
C SER A 69 -3.11 -4.28 8.62
N GLN A 70 -3.80 -4.70 9.68
CA GLN A 70 -4.27 -6.08 9.77
C GLN A 70 -5.18 -6.41 8.58
N LEU A 71 -5.00 -7.57 7.96
CA LEU A 71 -5.88 -8.05 6.89
C LEU A 71 -7.26 -8.36 7.47
N LYS A 72 -8.28 -7.71 6.90
CA LYS A 72 -9.66 -7.82 7.37
C LYS A 72 -10.19 -9.26 7.18
N ASN A 73 -10.89 -9.77 8.19
CA ASN A 73 -11.44 -11.13 8.24
C ASN A 73 -10.38 -12.25 8.16
N GLU A 74 -9.14 -11.95 8.55
CA GLU A 74 -8.06 -12.93 8.66
C GLU A 74 -7.50 -13.00 10.09
N ALA A 75 -6.60 -13.97 10.32
CA ALA A 75 -5.95 -14.14 11.61
C ALA A 75 -5.18 -12.89 12.03
N TYR A 76 -5.10 -12.66 13.34
CA TYR A 76 -4.50 -11.46 13.94
C TYR A 76 -3.05 -11.21 13.52
N GLU A 77 -2.33 -12.26 13.14
CA GLU A 77 -0.93 -12.22 12.73
C GLU A 77 -0.73 -11.91 11.24
N ILE A 78 -1.82 -11.71 10.47
CA ILE A 78 -1.75 -11.43 9.03
C ILE A 78 -2.01 -9.96 8.78
N CYS A 79 -1.08 -9.27 8.11
CA CYS A 79 -1.27 -7.91 7.65
C CYS A 79 -1.37 -7.83 6.13
N GLU A 80 -1.82 -6.69 5.66
CA GLU A 80 -1.83 -6.32 4.25
C GLU A 80 -0.99 -5.07 4.03
N LEU A 81 -0.14 -5.10 3.00
CA LEU A 81 0.50 -3.91 2.44
C LEU A 81 -0.46 -3.27 1.44
N GLN A 82 -0.91 -2.07 1.76
CA GLN A 82 -2.03 -1.41 1.09
C GLN A 82 -1.63 -0.10 0.45
N LYS A 83 -2.32 0.26 -0.65
CA LYS A 83 -2.30 1.60 -1.25
C LYS A 83 -0.87 2.13 -1.48
N MET A 84 0.02 1.25 -2.00
CA MET A 84 1.42 1.60 -2.30
C MET A 84 1.53 2.21 -3.69
N TYR A 85 1.43 3.53 -3.77
CA TYR A 85 1.44 4.28 -5.04
C TYR A 85 2.36 5.48 -4.96
N PHE A 86 3.08 5.75 -6.06
CA PHE A 86 4.04 6.86 -6.18
C PHE A 86 3.84 7.66 -7.46
N ASP A 87 3.96 8.99 -7.35
CA ASP A 87 4.00 9.91 -8.47
C ASP A 87 5.11 9.51 -9.45
N SER A 88 4.85 9.63 -10.75
CA SER A 88 5.79 9.23 -11.80
C SER A 88 7.15 9.94 -11.67
N SER A 89 7.19 11.16 -11.15
CA SER A 89 8.42 11.95 -10.97
C SER A 89 9.44 11.35 -10.00
N ILE A 90 9.02 10.40 -9.14
CA ILE A 90 9.91 9.76 -8.16
C ILE A 90 10.09 8.25 -8.38
N ARG A 91 9.40 7.68 -9.37
CA ARG A 91 9.57 6.26 -9.73
C ARG A 91 10.98 6.01 -10.29
N GLY A 92 11.46 4.77 -10.18
CA GLY A 92 12.80 4.40 -10.66
C GLY A 92 13.96 4.92 -9.79
N ARG A 93 13.69 5.70 -8.74
CA ARG A 93 14.69 6.30 -7.84
C ARG A 93 14.91 5.50 -6.54
N GLY A 94 14.49 4.23 -6.51
CA GLY A 94 14.66 3.35 -5.35
C GLY A 94 13.64 3.54 -4.23
N ILE A 95 12.68 4.46 -4.38
CA ILE A 95 11.72 4.79 -3.32
C ILE A 95 10.82 3.63 -2.94
N GLY A 96 10.44 2.79 -3.92
CA GLY A 96 9.64 1.59 -3.68
C GLY A 96 10.34 0.63 -2.72
N SER A 97 11.65 0.42 -2.89
CA SER A 97 12.46 -0.41 -1.99
C SER A 97 12.50 0.15 -0.57
N LEU A 98 12.76 1.44 -0.41
CA LEU A 98 12.78 2.08 0.91
C LEU A 98 11.43 2.03 1.61
N MET A 99 10.34 2.18 0.85
CA MET A 99 9.00 2.15 1.40
C MET A 99 8.59 0.74 1.84
N ILE A 100 8.83 -0.28 1.01
CA ILE A 100 8.48 -1.66 1.36
C ILE A 100 9.27 -2.14 2.59
N GLU A 101 10.56 -1.81 2.68
CA GLU A 101 11.39 -2.10 3.87
C GLU A 101 10.79 -1.46 5.12
N LYS A 102 10.39 -0.19 5.04
CA LYS A 102 9.79 0.52 6.16
C LYS A 102 8.47 -0.12 6.60
N CYS A 103 7.62 -0.48 5.65
CA CYS A 103 6.35 -1.15 5.92
C CYS A 103 6.55 -2.55 6.54
N LEU A 104 7.46 -3.36 5.99
CA LEU A 104 7.75 -4.70 6.50
C LEU A 104 8.39 -4.67 7.90
N ASN A 105 9.26 -3.68 8.17
CA ASN A 105 9.82 -3.50 9.51
C ASN A 105 8.73 -3.15 10.53
N PHE A 106 7.85 -2.22 10.19
CA PHE A 106 6.68 -1.91 11.03
C PHE A 106 5.81 -3.15 11.28
N ALA A 107 5.55 -3.95 10.25
CA ALA A 107 4.78 -5.18 10.39
C ALA A 107 5.43 -6.16 11.39
N LYS A 108 6.74 -6.39 11.29
CA LYS A 108 7.51 -7.25 12.22
C LYS A 108 7.46 -6.72 13.66
N GLU A 109 7.70 -5.43 13.85
CA GLU A 109 7.65 -4.77 15.17
C GLU A 109 6.27 -4.93 15.82
N ASN A 110 5.19 -4.98 15.01
CA ASN A 110 3.81 -5.19 15.45
C ASN A 110 3.36 -6.65 15.46
N LYS A 111 4.30 -7.60 15.42
CA LYS A 111 4.07 -9.04 15.58
C LYS A 111 3.17 -9.65 14.50
N PHE A 112 3.21 -9.13 13.29
CA PHE A 112 2.67 -9.82 12.14
C PHE A 112 3.66 -10.90 11.68
N ASN A 113 3.14 -12.06 11.27
CA ASN A 113 3.91 -13.21 10.79
C ASN A 113 3.81 -13.38 9.27
N LEU A 114 2.77 -12.81 8.66
CA LEU A 114 2.51 -12.89 7.24
C LEU A 114 2.07 -11.52 6.72
N CYS A 115 2.59 -11.12 5.56
CA CYS A 115 2.15 -9.95 4.83
C CYS A 115 1.53 -10.36 3.50
N TYR A 116 0.31 -9.89 3.25
CA TYR A 116 -0.47 -10.11 2.03
C TYR A 116 -0.47 -8.86 1.15
N ILE A 117 -0.57 -9.03 -0.15
CA ILE A 117 -0.68 -7.96 -1.15
C ILE A 117 -1.68 -8.38 -2.23
N GLU A 118 -2.49 -7.42 -2.67
CA GLU A 118 -3.26 -7.49 -3.91
C GLU A 118 -2.73 -6.48 -4.92
N THR A 119 -2.67 -6.87 -6.19
CA THR A 119 -2.20 -5.99 -7.26
C THR A 119 -2.84 -6.35 -8.61
N MET A 120 -2.53 -5.55 -9.62
CA MET A 120 -3.08 -5.69 -10.97
C MET A 120 -2.07 -6.37 -11.90
N PRO A 121 -2.54 -7.11 -12.95
CA PRO A 121 -1.64 -7.77 -13.91
C PRO A 121 -0.70 -6.81 -14.64
N ASN A 122 -1.14 -5.59 -14.90
CA ASN A 122 -0.34 -4.57 -15.60
C ASN A 122 0.65 -3.82 -14.72
N MET A 123 0.65 -4.04 -13.40
CA MET A 123 1.59 -3.42 -12.45
C MET A 123 2.89 -4.26 -12.32
N LEU A 124 3.56 -4.52 -13.44
CA LEU A 124 4.72 -5.42 -13.49
C LEU A 124 5.88 -4.95 -12.63
N ASP A 125 6.19 -3.66 -12.61
CA ASP A 125 7.27 -3.10 -11.78
C ASP A 125 7.02 -3.31 -10.28
N ALA A 126 5.75 -3.19 -9.85
CA ALA A 126 5.36 -3.46 -8.47
C ALA A 126 5.50 -4.96 -8.14
N GLN A 127 5.03 -5.84 -9.02
CA GLN A 127 5.18 -7.29 -8.85
C GLN A 127 6.66 -7.71 -8.77
N MET A 128 7.52 -7.18 -9.65
CA MET A 128 8.96 -7.43 -9.62
C MET A 128 9.60 -6.95 -8.31
N LEU A 129 9.16 -5.80 -7.81
CA LEU A 129 9.62 -5.31 -6.51
C LEU A 129 9.19 -6.25 -5.38
N TYR A 130 7.94 -6.71 -5.36
CA TYR A 130 7.46 -7.64 -4.34
C TYR A 130 8.21 -8.98 -4.37
N LEU A 131 8.44 -9.55 -5.55
CA LEU A 131 9.27 -10.76 -5.72
C LEU A 131 10.68 -10.56 -5.17
N LYS A 132 11.32 -9.42 -5.47
CA LYS A 132 12.66 -9.07 -4.94
C LYS A 132 12.69 -9.07 -3.41
N TYR A 133 11.59 -8.69 -2.77
CA TYR A 133 11.46 -8.68 -1.30
C TYR A 133 10.94 -10.01 -0.72
N GLY A 134 10.86 -11.06 -1.55
CA GLY A 134 10.52 -12.41 -1.12
C GLY A 134 9.03 -12.66 -0.95
N PHE A 135 8.19 -11.88 -1.62
CA PHE A 135 6.78 -12.25 -1.80
C PHE A 135 6.67 -13.36 -2.85
N GLU A 136 5.69 -14.22 -2.68
CA GLU A 136 5.38 -15.32 -3.58
C GLU A 136 3.92 -15.22 -4.02
N TYR A 137 3.63 -15.60 -5.27
CA TYR A 137 2.26 -15.65 -5.78
C TYR A 137 1.46 -16.74 -5.10
N ILE A 138 0.18 -16.47 -4.85
CA ILE A 138 -0.80 -17.45 -4.42
C ILE A 138 -1.98 -17.49 -5.41
N ASN A 139 -2.77 -18.56 -5.38
CA ASN A 139 -3.81 -18.83 -6.38
C ASN A 139 -5.23 -18.42 -5.94
N TYR A 140 -5.36 -17.78 -4.78
CA TYR A 140 -6.66 -17.39 -4.21
C TYR A 140 -6.50 -16.11 -3.38
N PRO A 141 -7.56 -15.28 -3.30
CA PRO A 141 -7.55 -14.11 -2.43
C PRO A 141 -7.62 -14.52 -0.95
N MET A 142 -7.10 -13.65 -0.09
CA MET A 142 -7.23 -13.76 1.37
C MET A 142 -8.01 -12.57 1.92
N GLY A 143 -8.73 -12.81 3.02
CA GLY A 143 -9.44 -11.78 3.75
C GLY A 143 -10.63 -11.18 2.99
N ASP A 144 -10.99 -9.96 3.39
CA ASP A 144 -12.10 -9.19 2.80
C ASP A 144 -11.63 -7.75 2.52
N THR A 145 -10.86 -7.60 1.44
CA THR A 145 -10.27 -6.31 1.04
C THR A 145 -11.27 -5.41 0.30
N GLY A 146 -12.33 -6.01 -0.28
CA GLY A 146 -13.25 -5.31 -1.18
C GLY A 146 -12.70 -5.10 -2.61
N HIS A 147 -11.49 -5.55 -2.92
CA HIS A 147 -10.81 -5.29 -4.19
C HIS A 147 -11.02 -6.43 -5.21
N SER A 148 -12.27 -6.71 -5.57
CA SER A 148 -12.64 -7.81 -6.48
C SER A 148 -12.02 -7.73 -7.89
N ALA A 149 -11.50 -6.56 -8.28
CA ALA A 149 -10.86 -6.35 -9.57
C ALA A 149 -9.32 -6.49 -9.55
N CYS A 150 -8.73 -6.89 -8.41
CA CYS A 150 -7.29 -7.11 -8.26
C CYS A 150 -6.96 -8.62 -8.26
N PRO A 151 -6.71 -9.27 -9.42
CA PRO A 151 -6.62 -10.73 -9.52
C PRO A 151 -5.21 -11.29 -9.25
N ILE A 152 -4.26 -10.49 -8.83
CA ILE A 152 -2.91 -10.92 -8.48
C ILE A 152 -2.73 -10.82 -6.97
N TRP A 153 -2.46 -11.95 -6.33
CA TRP A 153 -2.32 -12.08 -4.89
C TRP A 153 -0.94 -12.61 -4.55
N MET A 154 -0.30 -12.02 -3.56
CA MET A 154 1.02 -12.44 -3.13
C MET A 154 1.11 -12.43 -1.60
N ILE A 155 1.97 -13.30 -1.05
CA ILE A 155 2.23 -13.38 0.39
C ILE A 155 3.73 -13.41 0.67
N LYS A 156 4.08 -12.99 1.88
CA LYS A 156 5.43 -13.08 2.41
C LYS A 156 5.40 -13.42 3.89
N SER A 157 6.15 -14.44 4.30
CA SER A 157 6.47 -14.66 5.72
C SER A 157 7.41 -13.57 6.24
N LEU A 158 7.16 -13.08 7.46
CA LEU A 158 7.86 -11.93 8.06
C LEU A 158 8.92 -12.35 9.07
#